data_4aa5c4fbc3ddcadda8c73c5c36d459d6
#
_entry.id   4aa5c4fbc3ddcadda8c73c5c36d459d6
#
_cell.length_a   1.000
_cell.length_b   1.000
_cell.length_c   1.000
_cell.angle_alpha   90.00
_cell.angle_beta   90.00
_cell.angle_gamma   90.00
#
_symmetry.space_group_name_H-M   'P 1'
#
loop_
_entity.id
_entity.type
_entity.pdbx_description
1 polymer ?
#
loop_
_entity_poly.entity_id
_entity_poly.type
_entity_poly.pdbx_seq_one_letter_code
_entity_poly.pdbx_strand_id
1 'polypeptide(L)'
;MINEEKIIISNDINLGATIAYKDKKEKRPLVLLIMGTGTTDRDGNSFGFKTNLYKNLSDMFVEMGYVCIRYDKRGTHESTGDYKTGSLSDLVTDAANIIQYAKKLDYIDEEKVVVCGHSEGAMIATLLTRTEKLRGIILLGGACMGLKEALQYQNYLVFEQVQDMKGKRIVSPLYWPSM
;
A
#
# COMPACT_ATOMS: atom_id res chain seq x y z
N MET A 1 24.22 -4.42 -6.07
CA MET A 1 23.50 -5.41 -5.21
C MET A 1 22.50 -4.63 -4.37
N ILE A 2 21.29 -5.12 -4.23
CA ILE A 2 20.25 -4.51 -3.38
C ILE A 2 20.38 -5.14 -1.99
N ASN A 3 20.39 -4.29 -0.96
CA ASN A 3 20.38 -4.69 0.44
C ASN A 3 18.97 -4.53 0.98
N GLU A 4 18.55 -5.42 1.88
CA GLU A 4 17.25 -5.37 2.53
C GLU A 4 17.40 -5.53 4.04
N GLU A 5 16.71 -4.70 4.81
CA GLU A 5 16.64 -4.77 6.26
C GLU A 5 15.18 -4.90 6.70
N LYS A 6 14.89 -5.92 7.47
CA LYS A 6 13.60 -6.05 8.16
C LYS A 6 13.62 -5.23 9.42
N ILE A 7 12.57 -4.44 9.62
CA ILE A 7 12.42 -3.56 10.77
C ILE A 7 11.00 -3.66 11.34
N ILE A 8 10.87 -3.27 12.61
CA ILE A 8 9.57 -3.03 13.23
C ILE A 8 9.49 -1.54 13.58
N ILE A 9 8.45 -0.89 13.08
CA ILE A 9 8.16 0.52 13.38
C ILE A 9 7.07 0.53 14.44
N SER A 10 7.42 0.94 15.65
CA SER A 10 6.53 0.93 16.81
C SER A 10 5.91 2.30 17.04
N ASN A 11 4.59 2.34 17.10
CA ASN A 11 3.74 3.44 17.53
C ASN A 11 2.61 2.85 18.38
N ASP A 12 1.34 3.22 18.12
CA ASP A 12 0.17 2.57 18.75
C ASP A 12 0.12 1.07 18.44
N ILE A 13 0.62 0.69 17.28
CA ILE A 13 0.84 -0.70 16.85
C ILE A 13 2.26 -0.89 16.34
N ASN A 14 2.68 -2.14 16.20
CA ASN A 14 3.93 -2.49 15.55
C ASN A 14 3.68 -2.78 14.06
N LEU A 15 4.38 -2.08 13.18
CA LEU A 15 4.34 -2.30 11.74
C LEU A 15 5.60 -3.00 11.28
N GLY A 16 5.45 -4.22 10.78
CA GLY A 16 6.54 -4.96 10.13
C GLY A 16 6.83 -4.38 8.75
N ALA A 17 8.07 -3.98 8.50
CA ALA A 17 8.48 -3.37 7.25
C ALA A 17 9.82 -3.91 6.75
N THR A 18 10.11 -3.66 5.47
CA THR A 18 11.42 -3.91 4.86
C THR A 18 11.89 -2.63 4.19
N ILE A 19 13.11 -2.22 4.52
CA ILE A 19 13.82 -1.13 3.84
C ILE A 19 14.78 -1.75 2.83
N ALA A 20 14.67 -1.36 1.57
CA ALA A 20 15.54 -1.78 0.50
C ALA A 20 16.36 -0.58 -0.03
N TYR A 21 17.65 -0.79 -0.26
CA TYR A 21 18.58 0.26 -0.68
C TYR A 21 19.83 -0.32 -1.35
N LYS A 22 20.59 0.51 -2.10
CA LYS A 22 21.91 0.12 -2.63
C LYS A 22 23.02 0.29 -1.60
N ASP A 23 23.08 1.46 -0.97
CA ASP A 23 24.02 1.81 0.10
C ASP A 23 23.45 2.94 0.98
N LYS A 24 24.15 3.24 2.07
CA LYS A 24 23.79 4.30 3.02
C LYS A 24 24.83 5.42 3.10
N LYS A 25 25.62 5.60 2.01
CA LYS A 25 26.75 6.54 1.99
C LYS A 25 26.33 7.98 1.82
N GLU A 26 25.21 8.22 1.18
CA GLU A 26 24.65 9.54 0.93
C GLU A 26 23.13 9.54 1.09
N LYS A 27 22.55 10.71 1.28
CA LYS A 27 21.10 10.87 1.37
C LYS A 27 20.44 10.52 0.04
N ARG A 28 19.45 9.65 0.08
CA ARG A 28 18.68 9.20 -1.08
C ARG A 28 17.20 9.57 -0.94
N PRO A 29 16.51 9.83 -2.05
CA PRO A 29 15.07 9.99 -2.03
C PRO A 29 14.40 8.70 -1.56
N LEU A 30 13.24 8.83 -0.89
CA LEU A 30 12.44 7.73 -0.38
C LEU A 30 11.26 7.44 -1.31
N VAL A 31 10.97 6.15 -1.54
CA VAL A 31 9.66 5.68 -1.99
C VAL A 31 9.04 4.82 -0.89
N LEU A 32 7.83 5.20 -0.43
CA LEU A 32 6.97 4.33 0.38
C LEU A 32 5.99 3.62 -0.54
N LEU A 33 5.99 2.28 -0.55
CA LEU A 33 5.01 1.45 -1.25
C LEU A 33 3.83 1.13 -0.34
N ILE A 34 2.61 1.45 -0.79
CA ILE A 34 1.36 1.14 -0.09
C ILE A 34 0.55 0.19 -0.96
N MET A 35 0.30 -1.01 -0.43
CA MET A 35 -0.41 -2.06 -1.15
C MET A 35 -1.92 -1.83 -1.25
N GLY A 36 -2.56 -2.57 -2.15
CA GLY A 36 -4.01 -2.59 -2.32
C GLY A 36 -4.75 -3.32 -1.21
N THR A 37 -6.07 -3.44 -1.32
CA THR A 37 -6.94 -4.18 -0.38
C THR A 37 -6.51 -5.64 -0.25
N GLY A 38 -6.68 -6.19 0.95
CA GLY A 38 -6.39 -7.59 1.23
C GLY A 38 -5.27 -7.78 2.24
N THR A 39 -4.98 -9.04 2.54
CA THR A 39 -4.03 -9.48 3.57
C THR A 39 -2.75 -10.08 2.96
N THR A 40 -2.33 -9.60 1.79
CA THR A 40 -1.04 -9.99 1.19
C THR A 40 0.11 -9.50 2.07
N ASP A 41 1.24 -10.20 2.04
CA ASP A 41 2.46 -9.74 2.68
C ASP A 41 3.02 -8.49 1.96
N ARG A 42 4.01 -7.86 2.58
CA ARG A 42 4.69 -6.65 2.06
C ARG A 42 5.37 -6.85 0.70
N ASP A 43 5.56 -8.09 0.27
CA ASP A 43 6.12 -8.45 -1.03
C ASP A 43 5.03 -8.63 -2.10
N GLY A 44 3.75 -8.69 -1.70
CA GLY A 44 2.61 -8.88 -2.57
C GLY A 44 2.18 -10.33 -2.73
N ASN A 45 2.52 -11.19 -1.75
CA ASN A 45 2.19 -12.61 -1.79
C ASN A 45 1.04 -12.94 -0.84
N SER A 46 0.29 -13.98 -1.17
CA SER A 46 -0.74 -14.58 -0.32
C SER A 46 -0.64 -16.10 -0.36
N PHE A 47 -1.39 -16.77 0.50
CA PHE A 47 -1.42 -18.23 0.52
C PHE A 47 -1.75 -18.81 -0.86
N GLY A 48 -0.84 -19.62 -1.39
CA GLY A 48 -1.00 -20.27 -2.71
C GLY A 48 -0.75 -19.37 -3.92
N PHE A 49 -0.46 -18.07 -3.73
CA PHE A 49 -0.27 -17.13 -4.84
C PHE A 49 0.92 -16.19 -4.59
N LYS A 50 2.00 -16.39 -5.31
CA LYS A 50 3.23 -15.59 -5.21
C LYS A 50 3.40 -14.70 -6.44
N THR A 51 3.19 -13.39 -6.27
CA THR A 51 3.42 -12.40 -7.33
C THR A 51 4.73 -11.66 -7.18
N ASN A 52 5.22 -11.49 -5.95
CA ASN A 52 6.33 -10.60 -5.60
C ASN A 52 6.17 -9.18 -6.18
N LEU A 53 4.93 -8.73 -6.40
CA LEU A 53 4.64 -7.47 -7.08
C LEU A 53 5.35 -6.29 -6.41
N TYR A 54 5.17 -6.14 -5.08
CA TYR A 54 5.73 -5.00 -4.36
C TYR A 54 7.22 -5.15 -4.13
N LYS A 55 7.72 -6.39 -4.02
CA LYS A 55 9.17 -6.64 -4.01
C LYS A 55 9.81 -6.20 -5.32
N ASN A 56 9.25 -6.59 -6.46
CA ASN A 56 9.77 -6.22 -7.79
C ASN A 56 9.71 -4.70 -8.02
N LEU A 57 8.62 -4.04 -7.58
CA LEU A 57 8.53 -2.57 -7.62
C LEU A 57 9.59 -1.92 -6.73
N SER A 58 9.80 -2.46 -5.51
CA SER A 58 10.84 -1.99 -4.61
C SER A 58 12.23 -2.10 -5.25
N ASP A 59 12.55 -3.24 -5.83
CA ASP A 59 13.84 -3.48 -6.50
C ASP A 59 14.03 -2.48 -7.66
N MET A 60 13.00 -2.24 -8.45
CA MET A 60 13.02 -1.24 -9.54
C MET A 60 13.33 0.17 -9.00
N PHE A 61 12.66 0.63 -7.94
CA PHE A 61 12.93 1.94 -7.36
C PHE A 61 14.35 2.03 -6.78
N VAL A 62 14.84 0.96 -6.16
CA VAL A 62 16.22 0.92 -5.65
C VAL A 62 17.23 0.98 -6.80
N GLU A 63 16.97 0.31 -7.92
CA GLU A 63 17.82 0.44 -9.11
C GLU A 63 17.84 1.86 -9.69
N MET A 64 16.72 2.59 -9.57
CA MET A 64 16.63 4.01 -9.93
C MET A 64 17.29 4.96 -8.92
N GLY A 65 17.87 4.45 -7.84
CA GLY A 65 18.60 5.24 -6.84
C GLY A 65 17.78 5.71 -5.63
N TYR A 66 16.58 5.18 -5.45
CA TYR A 66 15.77 5.46 -4.26
C TYR A 66 16.10 4.48 -3.11
N VAL A 67 15.79 4.89 -1.90
CA VAL A 67 15.50 3.94 -0.81
C VAL A 67 14.02 3.60 -0.90
N CYS A 68 13.66 2.34 -0.74
CA CYS A 68 12.28 1.91 -0.83
C CYS A 68 11.84 1.22 0.46
N ILE A 69 10.67 1.61 1.00
CA ILE A 69 10.05 0.94 2.15
C ILE A 69 8.74 0.30 1.68
N ARG A 70 8.55 -0.97 2.07
CA ARG A 70 7.30 -1.72 1.94
C ARG A 70 6.97 -2.35 3.29
N TYR A 71 5.70 -2.47 3.64
CA TYR A 71 5.28 -2.87 4.97
C TYR A 71 4.03 -3.75 4.94
N ASP A 72 3.83 -4.56 5.95
CA ASP A 72 2.59 -5.31 6.16
C ASP A 72 1.54 -4.38 6.77
N LYS A 73 0.31 -4.42 6.26
CA LYS A 73 -0.79 -3.66 6.84
C LYS A 73 -1.07 -4.10 8.28
N ARG A 74 -1.68 -3.22 9.07
CA ARG A 74 -2.11 -3.53 10.44
C ARG A 74 -2.91 -4.84 10.48
N GLY A 75 -2.62 -5.67 11.49
CA GLY A 75 -3.27 -6.96 11.70
C GLY A 75 -2.94 -8.02 10.65
N THR A 76 -1.86 -7.85 9.86
CA THR A 76 -1.40 -8.84 8.89
C THR A 76 0.08 -9.17 9.11
N HIS A 77 0.47 -10.40 8.83
CA HIS A 77 1.85 -10.90 8.86
C HIS A 77 2.66 -10.47 10.10
N GLU A 78 3.67 -9.61 9.94
CA GLU A 78 4.53 -9.15 11.05
C GLU A 78 3.99 -7.88 11.72
N SER A 79 2.84 -7.34 11.27
CA SER A 79 2.21 -6.17 11.87
C SER A 79 1.13 -6.56 12.89
N THR A 80 1.13 -5.86 14.04
CA THR A 80 0.07 -6.01 15.06
C THR A 80 -1.16 -5.16 14.73
N GLY A 81 -2.17 -5.17 15.61
CA GLY A 81 -3.45 -4.51 15.39
C GLY A 81 -4.50 -5.47 14.84
N ASP A 82 -5.60 -4.92 14.34
CA ASP A 82 -6.69 -5.70 13.75
C ASP A 82 -7.01 -5.21 12.33
N TYR A 83 -6.86 -6.09 11.36
CA TYR A 83 -7.16 -5.79 9.96
C TYR A 83 -8.66 -5.56 9.71
N LYS A 84 -9.53 -6.27 10.43
CA LYS A 84 -10.98 -6.25 10.18
C LYS A 84 -11.66 -4.98 10.70
N THR A 85 -11.13 -4.41 11.78
CA THR A 85 -11.69 -3.21 12.41
C THR A 85 -10.93 -1.94 12.03
N GLY A 86 -9.79 -2.08 11.35
CA GLY A 86 -8.98 -0.95 10.89
C GLY A 86 -9.73 -0.09 9.86
N SER A 87 -9.86 1.21 10.15
CA SER A 87 -10.45 2.19 9.25
C SER A 87 -9.45 2.70 8.21
N LEU A 88 -9.94 3.36 7.16
CA LEU A 88 -9.07 4.03 6.19
C LEU A 88 -8.19 5.10 6.88
N SER A 89 -8.71 5.79 7.89
CA SER A 89 -7.96 6.77 8.69
C SER A 89 -6.79 6.11 9.43
N ASP A 90 -6.98 4.91 9.97
CA ASP A 90 -5.92 4.15 10.61
C ASP A 90 -4.82 3.76 9.63
N LEU A 91 -5.19 3.34 8.41
CA LEU A 91 -4.22 3.00 7.36
C LEU A 91 -3.40 4.22 6.91
N VAL A 92 -4.03 5.41 6.85
CA VAL A 92 -3.33 6.68 6.57
C VAL A 92 -2.36 7.01 7.69
N THR A 93 -2.78 6.85 8.95
CA THR A 93 -1.93 7.08 10.13
C THR A 93 -0.72 6.14 10.15
N ASP A 94 -0.93 4.86 9.84
CA ASP A 94 0.15 3.87 9.73
C ASP A 94 1.19 4.29 8.70
N ALA A 95 0.75 4.67 7.51
CA ALA A 95 1.64 5.11 6.44
C ALA A 95 2.38 6.41 6.80
N ALA A 96 1.71 7.37 7.46
CA ALA A 96 2.33 8.58 7.98
C ALA A 96 3.42 8.27 9.01
N ASN A 97 3.17 7.33 9.93
CA ASN A 97 4.14 6.88 10.93
C ASN A 97 5.39 6.29 10.29
N ILE A 98 5.24 5.54 9.20
CA ILE A 98 6.38 5.00 8.44
C ILE A 98 7.19 6.14 7.79
N ILE A 99 6.52 7.13 7.21
CA ILE A 99 7.19 8.31 6.63
C ILE A 99 7.97 9.06 7.71
N GLN A 100 7.36 9.31 8.87
CA GLN A 100 8.02 10.01 9.98
C GLN A 100 9.20 9.22 10.57
N TYR A 101 9.10 7.90 10.60
CA TYR A 101 10.24 7.04 10.96
C TYR A 101 11.37 7.17 9.93
N ALA A 102 11.05 7.05 8.65
CA ALA A 102 12.03 7.09 7.57
C ALA A 102 12.79 8.43 7.51
N LYS A 103 12.09 9.56 7.72
CA LYS A 103 12.70 10.89 7.75
C LYS A 103 13.77 11.07 8.83
N LYS A 104 13.80 10.23 9.87
CA LYS A 104 14.82 10.25 10.92
C LYS A 104 16.10 9.47 10.56
N LEU A 105 16.09 8.75 9.46
CA LEU A 105 17.25 7.96 9.01
C LEU A 105 18.26 8.87 8.28
N ASP A 106 19.52 8.85 8.68
CA ASP A 106 20.56 9.76 8.19
C ASP A 106 20.79 9.68 6.67
N TYR A 107 20.45 8.57 6.05
CA TYR A 107 20.61 8.32 4.62
C TYR A 107 19.33 8.58 3.80
N ILE A 108 18.29 9.15 4.40
CA ILE A 108 17.06 9.57 3.71
C ILE A 108 17.09 11.10 3.48
N ASP A 109 16.76 11.50 2.25
CA ASP A 109 16.46 12.89 1.93
C ASP A 109 14.99 13.17 2.25
N GLU A 110 14.74 13.77 3.42
CA GLU A 110 13.38 14.02 3.94
C GLU A 110 12.53 14.96 3.06
N GLU A 111 13.18 15.76 2.21
CA GLU A 111 12.48 16.64 1.25
C GLU A 111 12.07 15.90 -0.03
N LYS A 112 12.58 14.68 -0.25
CA LYS A 112 12.34 13.90 -1.46
C LYS A 112 11.61 12.58 -1.16
N VAL A 113 10.46 12.69 -0.48
CA VAL A 113 9.60 11.56 -0.18
C VAL A 113 8.52 11.41 -1.26
N VAL A 114 8.47 10.26 -1.88
CA VAL A 114 7.44 9.85 -2.83
C VAL A 114 6.62 8.71 -2.23
N VAL A 115 5.31 8.73 -2.42
CA VAL A 115 4.44 7.63 -2.02
C VAL A 115 3.88 6.96 -3.27
N CYS A 116 4.08 5.66 -3.40
CA CYS A 116 3.52 4.86 -4.48
C CYS A 116 2.43 3.94 -3.91
N GLY A 117 1.18 4.24 -4.23
CA GLY A 117 0.01 3.49 -3.77
C GLY A 117 -0.67 2.69 -4.88
N HIS A 118 -0.98 1.43 -4.60
CA HIS A 118 -1.72 0.56 -5.51
C HIS A 118 -3.16 0.35 -5.02
N SER A 119 -4.15 0.52 -5.91
CA SER A 119 -5.58 0.30 -5.61
C SER A 119 -6.02 1.10 -4.36
N GLU A 120 -6.41 0.47 -3.24
CA GLU A 120 -6.67 1.13 -1.94
C GLU A 120 -5.49 2.00 -1.47
N GLY A 121 -4.26 1.54 -1.69
CA GLY A 121 -3.05 2.31 -1.39
C GLY A 121 -2.96 3.63 -2.15
N ALA A 122 -3.58 3.75 -3.33
CA ALA A 122 -3.66 5.00 -4.08
C ALA A 122 -4.53 6.03 -3.36
N MET A 123 -5.60 5.61 -2.70
CA MET A 123 -6.43 6.50 -1.86
C MET A 123 -5.65 6.96 -0.62
N ILE A 124 -4.95 6.03 0.05
CA ILE A 124 -4.11 6.35 1.20
C ILE A 124 -3.04 7.36 0.79
N ALA A 125 -2.34 7.13 -0.35
CA ALA A 125 -1.35 8.05 -0.88
C ALA A 125 -1.93 9.45 -1.15
N THR A 126 -3.15 9.52 -1.68
CA THR A 126 -3.86 10.79 -1.92
C THR A 126 -4.20 11.49 -0.60
N LEU A 127 -4.67 10.76 0.41
CA LEU A 127 -5.01 11.34 1.71
C LEU A 127 -3.77 11.85 2.46
N LEU A 128 -2.63 11.17 2.34
CA LEU A 128 -1.36 11.59 2.93
C LEU A 128 -0.90 12.96 2.44
N THR A 129 -1.27 13.41 1.23
CA THR A 129 -0.92 14.75 0.73
C THR A 129 -1.51 15.89 1.56
N ARG A 130 -2.48 15.61 2.43
CA ARG A 130 -3.11 16.61 3.31
C ARG A 130 -2.30 16.88 4.57
N THR A 131 -1.51 15.89 5.00
CA THR A 131 -0.78 15.93 6.29
C THR A 131 0.72 15.82 6.14
N GLU A 132 1.19 15.23 5.04
CA GLU A 132 2.60 15.02 4.78
C GLU A 132 3.12 15.89 3.64
N LYS A 133 4.31 16.49 3.83
CA LYS A 133 5.04 17.15 2.76
C LYS A 133 5.67 16.06 1.87
N LEU A 134 5.05 15.80 0.72
CA LEU A 134 5.51 14.82 -0.25
C LEU A 134 6.08 15.51 -1.49
N ARG A 135 7.14 14.94 -2.07
CA ARG A 135 7.69 15.36 -3.37
C ARG A 135 6.75 14.96 -4.52
N GLY A 136 6.00 13.88 -4.35
CA GLY A 136 5.03 13.40 -5.32
C GLY A 136 4.34 12.12 -4.86
N ILE A 137 3.29 11.75 -5.60
CA ILE A 137 2.59 10.49 -5.44
C ILE A 137 2.52 9.76 -6.78
N ILE A 138 2.58 8.43 -6.75
CA ILE A 138 2.38 7.53 -7.88
C ILE A 138 1.14 6.70 -7.57
N LEU A 139 0.14 6.75 -8.43
CA LEU A 139 -1.13 6.06 -8.24
C LEU A 139 -1.24 4.92 -9.26
N LEU A 140 -1.17 3.68 -8.78
CA LEU A 140 -1.27 2.48 -9.60
C LEU A 140 -2.67 1.88 -9.47
N GLY A 141 -3.46 1.92 -10.54
CA GLY A 141 -4.81 1.34 -10.56
C GLY A 141 -5.74 1.92 -9.48
N GLY A 142 -5.53 3.19 -9.11
CA GLY A 142 -6.41 3.90 -8.17
C GLY A 142 -7.71 4.34 -8.82
N ALA A 143 -8.82 4.29 -8.08
CA ALA A 143 -10.09 4.82 -8.54
C ALA A 143 -10.06 6.36 -8.51
N CYS A 144 -10.44 6.98 -9.64
CA CYS A 144 -10.58 8.45 -9.73
C CYS A 144 -11.98 8.93 -9.30
N MET A 145 -12.64 8.19 -8.39
CA MET A 145 -13.98 8.46 -7.89
C MET A 145 -14.08 8.06 -6.42
N GLY A 146 -15.19 8.38 -5.75
CA GLY A 146 -15.41 7.99 -4.34
C GLY A 146 -15.37 6.46 -4.16
N LEU A 147 -14.86 6.00 -3.01
CA LEU A 147 -14.70 4.57 -2.74
C LEU A 147 -16.00 3.77 -2.93
N LYS A 148 -17.11 4.29 -2.41
CA LYS A 148 -18.42 3.64 -2.55
C LYS A 148 -18.80 3.45 -4.02
N GLU A 149 -18.65 4.49 -4.81
CA GLU A 149 -18.95 4.50 -6.24
C GLU A 149 -18.02 3.54 -7.00
N ALA A 150 -16.72 3.57 -6.70
CA ALA A 150 -15.73 2.67 -7.28
C ALA A 150 -16.06 1.19 -7.01
N LEU A 151 -16.40 0.86 -5.76
CA LEU A 151 -16.77 -0.51 -5.38
C LEU A 151 -18.08 -0.96 -6.05
N GLN A 152 -19.08 -0.07 -6.14
CA GLN A 152 -20.33 -0.36 -6.83
C GLN A 152 -20.08 -0.65 -8.33
N TYR A 153 -19.29 0.18 -8.98
CA TYR A 153 -18.94 0.01 -10.39
C TYR A 153 -18.13 -1.26 -10.64
N GLN A 154 -17.14 -1.54 -9.80
CA GLN A 154 -16.33 -2.76 -9.87
C GLN A 154 -17.19 -4.02 -9.69
N ASN A 155 -18.08 -4.04 -8.71
CA ASN A 155 -19.00 -5.16 -8.49
C ASN A 155 -19.94 -5.35 -9.66
N TYR A 156 -20.44 -4.27 -10.26
CA TYR A 156 -21.27 -4.33 -11.46
C TYR A 156 -20.53 -4.98 -12.64
N LEU A 157 -19.29 -4.57 -12.91
CA LEU A 157 -18.49 -5.15 -14.00
C LEU A 157 -18.19 -6.64 -13.78
N VAL A 158 -17.85 -7.03 -12.55
CA VAL A 158 -17.62 -8.45 -12.21
C VAL A 158 -18.89 -9.26 -12.40
N PHE A 159 -20.03 -8.71 -12.00
CA PHE A 159 -21.34 -9.37 -12.15
C PHE A 159 -21.69 -9.60 -13.62
N GLU A 160 -21.52 -8.62 -14.48
CA GLU A 160 -21.74 -8.73 -15.92
C GLU A 160 -20.87 -9.84 -16.54
N GLN A 161 -19.57 -9.84 -16.22
CA GLN A 161 -18.64 -10.85 -16.73
C GLN A 161 -19.00 -12.27 -16.27
N VAL A 162 -19.47 -12.45 -15.01
CA VAL A 162 -19.87 -13.76 -14.49
C VAL A 162 -21.17 -14.26 -15.11
N GLN A 163 -22.10 -13.36 -15.45
CA GLN A 163 -23.32 -13.72 -16.18
C GLN A 163 -23.03 -14.24 -17.58
N ASP A 164 -22.17 -13.56 -18.32
CA ASP A 164 -21.79 -13.97 -19.68
C ASP A 164 -21.11 -15.35 -19.71
N MET A 165 -20.32 -15.67 -18.65
CA MET A 165 -19.59 -16.94 -18.59
C MET A 165 -20.44 -18.16 -18.25
N LYS A 166 -21.58 -18.03 -17.58
CA LYS A 166 -22.31 -19.18 -16.99
C LYS A 166 -23.78 -19.32 -17.38
N GLY A 167 -24.37 -18.34 -18.06
CA GLY A 167 -25.80 -18.40 -18.41
C GLY A 167 -26.75 -18.64 -17.22
N LYS A 168 -26.27 -18.52 -15.99
CA LYS A 168 -27.04 -18.70 -14.76
C LYS A 168 -27.07 -17.40 -13.96
N ARG A 169 -28.28 -16.97 -13.63
CA ARG A 169 -28.52 -15.86 -12.69
C ARG A 169 -27.80 -16.09 -11.36
N ILE A 170 -26.68 -15.44 -11.15
CA ILE A 170 -26.10 -15.26 -9.84
C ILE A 170 -26.67 -13.92 -9.32
N VAL A 171 -27.13 -13.94 -8.09
CA VAL A 171 -27.89 -12.90 -7.39
C VAL A 171 -27.46 -11.47 -7.74
N SER A 172 -28.44 -10.63 -8.09
CA SER A 172 -28.26 -9.22 -8.42
C SER A 172 -27.42 -8.45 -7.39
N PRO A 173 -26.45 -7.61 -7.83
CA PRO A 173 -25.64 -6.77 -6.92
C PRO A 173 -26.44 -5.64 -6.26
N LEU A 174 -27.75 -5.56 -6.47
CA LEU A 174 -28.62 -4.50 -5.95
C LEU A 174 -28.99 -4.63 -4.46
N TYR A 175 -28.48 -5.63 -3.74
CA TYR A 175 -28.69 -5.74 -2.30
C TYR A 175 -27.45 -5.28 -1.52
N TRP A 176 -27.21 -3.96 -1.56
CA TRP A 176 -26.46 -3.31 -0.50
C TRP A 176 -27.47 -2.50 0.30
N PRO A 177 -27.69 -2.80 1.59
CA PRO A 177 -28.57 -1.98 2.40
C PRO A 177 -28.02 -0.56 2.43
N SER A 178 -28.89 0.39 2.14
CA SER A 178 -28.65 1.82 2.39
C SER A 178 -28.30 2.00 3.87
N MET A 179 -27.01 2.23 4.18
CA MET A 179 -26.58 2.82 5.45
C MET A 179 -26.36 4.32 5.27
#